data_c4e7c104544f5373bd178afc404cfb35
#
_entry.id   c4e7c104544f5373bd178afc404cfb35
#
_cell.length_a   1.000
_cell.length_b   1.000
_cell.length_c   1.000
_cell.angle_alpha   90.00
_cell.angle_beta   90.00
_cell.angle_gamma   90.00
#
_symmetry.space_group_name_H-M   'P 1'
#
loop_
_entity.id
_entity.type
_entity.pdbx_description
1 polymer ?
#
loop_
_entity_poly.entity_id
_entity_poly.type
_entity_poly.pdbx_seq_one_letter_code
_entity_poly.pdbx_strand_id
1 'polypeptide(L)'
;MKKVLAIVLAALLIVAALAGCAAKSKTADTTATTDTAAAETTDGKLEVLKVGASSTPHAEILEQVKDTLAAEGYDLQIVVYDDYVLPNQSLADGSLDANYFQHTPYLNSFNAANGTDLVSAAKIHYEPFGLYGNCLLY
;
A
#
# COMPACT_ATOMS: atom_id res chain seq x y z
N MET A 1 7.54 -48.33 -14.50
CA MET A 1 6.24 -48.15 -15.15
C MET A 1 5.40 -47.05 -14.51
N LYS A 2 5.27 -46.96 -13.18
CA LYS A 2 4.45 -45.89 -12.53
C LYS A 2 4.97 -44.45 -12.74
N LYS A 3 6.30 -44.22 -12.83
CA LYS A 3 6.91 -42.89 -13.04
C LYS A 3 6.76 -42.40 -14.49
N VAL A 4 6.74 -43.29 -15.47
CA VAL A 4 6.58 -42.93 -16.90
C VAL A 4 5.12 -42.54 -17.19
N LEU A 5 4.16 -43.24 -16.53
CA LEU A 5 2.74 -42.93 -16.66
C LEU A 5 2.39 -41.51 -16.11
N ALA A 6 3.04 -41.09 -15.01
CA ALA A 6 2.83 -39.75 -14.43
C ALA A 6 3.35 -38.62 -15.34
N ILE A 7 4.48 -38.86 -16.04
CA ILE A 7 5.05 -37.85 -16.96
C ILE A 7 4.19 -37.73 -18.22
N VAL A 8 3.64 -38.80 -18.73
CA VAL A 8 2.73 -38.77 -19.91
C VAL A 8 1.40 -38.07 -19.58
N LEU A 9 0.86 -38.27 -18.36
CA LEU A 9 -0.36 -37.56 -17.93
C LEU A 9 -0.14 -36.05 -17.76
N ALA A 10 1.03 -35.63 -17.26
CA ALA A 10 1.38 -34.22 -17.12
C ALA A 10 1.58 -33.52 -18.48
N ALA A 11 2.14 -34.20 -19.46
CA ALA A 11 2.32 -33.69 -20.82
C ALA A 11 0.99 -33.49 -21.58
N LEU A 12 0.00 -34.33 -21.34
CA LEU A 12 -1.32 -34.23 -21.97
C LEU A 12 -2.15 -33.03 -21.47
N LEU A 13 -1.94 -32.58 -20.24
CA LEU A 13 -2.65 -31.41 -19.66
C LEU A 13 -2.13 -30.09 -20.19
N ILE A 14 -0.87 -30.02 -20.66
CA ILE A 14 -0.27 -28.80 -21.19
C ILE A 14 -0.75 -28.50 -22.63
N VAL A 15 -1.09 -29.51 -23.41
CA VAL A 15 -1.54 -29.38 -24.80
C VAL A 15 -2.99 -28.85 -24.90
N ALA A 16 -3.83 -29.08 -23.88
CA ALA A 16 -5.22 -28.61 -23.87
C ALA A 16 -5.41 -27.11 -23.59
N ALA A 17 -4.37 -26.40 -23.11
CA ALA A 17 -4.44 -24.97 -22.74
C ALA A 17 -4.07 -24.01 -23.89
N LEU A 18 -3.65 -24.49 -25.06
CA LEU A 18 -3.13 -23.68 -26.18
C LEU A 18 -4.08 -23.51 -27.39
N ALA A 19 -5.32 -24.01 -27.30
CA ALA A 19 -6.27 -23.99 -28.42
C ALA A 19 -7.47 -23.05 -28.17
N GLY A 20 -7.25 -21.79 -27.85
CA GLY A 20 -8.37 -20.89 -27.61
C GLY A 20 -8.07 -19.41 -27.69
N CYS A 21 -7.45 -18.89 -28.75
CA CYS A 21 -7.54 -17.48 -29.14
C CYS A 21 -7.06 -17.29 -30.59
N ALA A 22 -7.98 -17.39 -31.54
CA ALA A 22 -7.76 -16.84 -32.87
C ALA A 22 -8.99 -16.06 -33.34
N ALA A 23 -8.71 -14.87 -33.86
CA ALA A 23 -9.55 -13.98 -34.66
C ALA A 23 -10.37 -12.92 -33.84
N LYS A 24 -10.15 -11.62 -34.03
CA LYS A 24 -10.32 -10.89 -35.27
C LYS A 24 -9.76 -9.47 -35.15
N SER A 25 -8.85 -9.15 -36.04
CA SER A 25 -8.39 -7.79 -36.34
C SER A 25 -9.50 -6.97 -36.98
N LYS A 26 -9.68 -5.71 -36.53
CA LYS A 26 -10.15 -4.62 -37.42
C LYS A 26 -9.60 -3.26 -36.98
N THR A 27 -9.10 -2.57 -37.92
CA THR A 27 -8.31 -1.37 -38.06
C THR A 27 -9.03 -0.09 -37.56
N ALA A 28 -8.22 0.77 -36.94
CA ALA A 28 -8.19 2.25 -36.86
C ALA A 28 -9.47 3.06 -36.71
N ASP A 29 -9.55 3.89 -35.70
CA ASP A 29 -9.59 5.34 -35.85
C ASP A 29 -9.16 6.05 -34.55
N THR A 30 -8.38 7.12 -34.71
CA THR A 30 -7.79 7.93 -33.64
C THR A 30 -8.81 8.95 -33.18
N THR A 31 -9.26 8.88 -31.95
CA THR A 31 -9.84 10.05 -31.28
C THR A 31 -9.42 9.99 -29.78
N ALA A 32 -8.65 10.99 -29.38
CA ALA A 32 -8.27 11.21 -28.00
C ALA A 32 -9.53 11.46 -27.16
N THR A 33 -9.86 10.53 -26.31
CA THR A 33 -10.87 10.72 -25.26
C THR A 33 -10.15 10.61 -23.93
N THR A 34 -10.22 11.69 -23.17
CA THR A 34 -9.83 11.81 -21.79
C THR A 34 -10.54 10.71 -20.98
N ASP A 35 -9.81 9.65 -20.60
CA ASP A 35 -10.32 8.65 -19.68
C ASP A 35 -10.38 9.28 -18.26
N THR A 36 -11.55 9.77 -17.94
CA THR A 36 -11.99 9.87 -16.55
C THR A 36 -12.14 8.43 -16.08
N ALA A 37 -11.22 7.97 -15.23
CA ALA A 37 -11.35 6.69 -14.54
C ALA A 37 -12.70 6.68 -13.82
N ALA A 38 -13.65 5.95 -14.36
CA ALA A 38 -14.91 5.64 -13.69
C ALA A 38 -14.56 4.77 -12.49
N ALA A 39 -14.80 5.28 -11.29
CA ALA A 39 -14.82 4.49 -10.08
C ALA A 39 -15.83 3.35 -10.30
N GLU A 40 -15.35 2.12 -10.29
CA GLU A 40 -16.22 0.95 -10.19
C GLU A 40 -16.92 1.04 -8.83
N THR A 41 -18.22 1.30 -8.83
CA THR A 41 -19.07 1.19 -7.66
C THR A 41 -19.12 -0.28 -7.23
N THR A 42 -18.20 -0.65 -6.34
CA THR A 42 -18.26 -1.91 -5.61
C THR A 42 -19.44 -1.85 -4.64
N ASP A 43 -20.23 -2.89 -4.65
CA ASP A 43 -21.40 -3.25 -3.85
C ASP A 43 -21.31 -2.80 -2.36
N GLY A 44 -21.48 -1.53 -2.05
CA GLY A 44 -21.65 -0.95 -0.72
C GLY A 44 -20.65 -1.31 0.38
N LYS A 45 -19.59 -2.09 0.08
CA LYS A 45 -18.54 -2.48 1.02
C LYS A 45 -17.31 -1.60 0.82
N LEU A 46 -16.95 -0.86 1.87
CA LEU A 46 -15.72 -0.07 1.88
C LEU A 46 -14.48 -0.97 1.80
N GLU A 47 -13.47 -0.55 1.06
CA GLU A 47 -12.16 -1.19 1.04
C GLU A 47 -11.40 -0.84 2.32
N VAL A 48 -10.91 -1.85 3.03
CA VAL A 48 -10.18 -1.64 4.28
C VAL A 48 -8.77 -1.15 3.98
N LEU A 49 -8.39 -0.01 4.59
CA LEU A 49 -7.05 0.57 4.53
C LEU A 49 -6.46 0.63 5.95
N LYS A 50 -5.49 -0.23 6.25
CA LYS A 50 -4.82 -0.29 7.57
C LYS A 50 -3.57 0.57 7.58
N VAL A 51 -3.57 1.62 8.42
CA VAL A 51 -2.45 2.55 8.53
C VAL A 51 -1.87 2.54 9.94
N GLY A 52 -0.59 2.20 10.07
CA GLY A 52 0.15 2.28 11.33
C GLY A 52 0.56 3.73 11.62
N ALA A 53 0.38 4.18 12.87
CA ALA A 53 0.72 5.54 13.27
C ALA A 53 1.19 5.61 14.72
N SER A 54 2.00 6.63 15.07
CA SER A 54 2.18 6.99 16.48
C SER A 54 0.95 7.74 16.99
N SER A 55 0.71 7.71 18.30
CA SER A 55 -0.50 8.25 18.92
C SER A 55 -0.70 9.75 18.62
N THR A 56 0.34 10.55 18.82
CA THR A 56 0.32 12.00 18.63
C THR A 56 1.59 12.44 17.86
N PRO A 57 1.46 13.29 16.83
CA PRO A 57 0.23 13.86 16.25
C PRO A 57 -0.39 12.97 15.15
N HIS A 58 0.24 11.87 14.74
CA HIS A 58 -0.03 11.17 13.49
C HIS A 58 -1.42 10.51 13.47
N ALA A 59 -1.78 9.74 14.52
CA ALA A 59 -3.10 9.13 14.60
C ALA A 59 -4.22 10.19 14.67
N GLU A 60 -3.99 11.31 15.39
CA GLU A 60 -4.95 12.41 15.47
C GLU A 60 -5.19 13.07 14.11
N ILE A 61 -4.16 13.20 13.27
CA ILE A 61 -4.29 13.72 11.90
C ILE A 61 -5.07 12.74 11.03
N LEU A 62 -4.78 11.43 11.13
CA LEU A 62 -5.50 10.40 10.37
C LEU A 62 -6.98 10.33 10.73
N GLU A 63 -7.35 10.55 12.00
CA GLU A 63 -8.75 10.58 12.42
C GLU A 63 -9.55 11.67 11.68
N GLN A 64 -8.92 12.82 11.32
CA GLN A 64 -9.59 13.91 10.63
C GLN A 64 -9.95 13.59 9.18
N VAL A 65 -9.34 12.58 8.57
CA VAL A 65 -9.57 12.23 7.16
C VAL A 65 -10.44 10.99 6.98
N LYS A 66 -10.87 10.34 8.07
CA LYS A 66 -11.71 9.12 8.00
C LYS A 66 -12.98 9.31 7.18
N ASP A 67 -13.73 10.37 7.46
CA ASP A 67 -15.00 10.63 6.77
C ASP A 67 -14.77 10.92 5.28
N THR A 68 -13.68 11.60 4.95
CA THR A 68 -13.30 11.88 3.56
C THR A 68 -12.98 10.58 2.82
N LEU A 69 -12.19 9.70 3.43
CA LEU A 69 -11.85 8.41 2.83
C LEU A 69 -13.06 7.48 2.74
N ALA A 70 -13.96 7.51 3.72
CA ALA A 70 -15.21 6.75 3.68
C ALA A 70 -16.09 7.18 2.50
N ALA A 71 -16.15 8.49 2.20
CA ALA A 71 -16.87 9.00 1.04
C ALA A 71 -16.24 8.57 -0.30
N GLU A 72 -14.95 8.26 -0.30
CA GLU A 72 -14.21 7.73 -1.46
C GLU A 72 -14.20 6.18 -1.52
N GLY A 73 -14.86 5.50 -0.59
CA GLY A 73 -15.00 4.05 -0.59
C GLY A 73 -13.99 3.29 0.27
N TYR A 74 -13.24 3.98 1.15
CA TYR A 74 -12.25 3.35 2.03
C TYR A 74 -12.67 3.35 3.51
N ASP A 75 -12.44 2.23 4.21
CA ASP A 75 -12.54 2.11 5.67
C ASP A 75 -11.14 2.26 6.28
N LEU A 76 -10.79 3.47 6.74
CA LEU A 76 -9.50 3.73 7.37
C LEU A 76 -9.43 3.13 8.77
N GLN A 77 -8.60 2.10 8.94
CA GLN A 77 -8.28 1.47 10.21
C GLN A 77 -6.91 1.94 10.71
N ILE A 78 -6.90 2.74 11.77
CA ILE A 78 -5.68 3.29 12.36
C ILE A 78 -5.17 2.31 13.43
N VAL A 79 -3.94 1.82 13.25
CA VAL A 79 -3.25 0.96 14.22
C VAL A 79 -2.20 1.80 14.93
N VAL A 80 -2.43 2.07 16.23
CA VAL A 80 -1.53 2.92 17.02
C VAL A 80 -0.37 2.09 17.58
N TYR A 81 0.84 2.62 17.44
CA TYR A 81 2.09 2.04 17.95
C TYR A 81 2.78 3.02 18.89
N ASP A 82 3.37 2.48 19.97
CA ASP A 82 4.14 3.25 20.96
C ASP A 82 5.66 3.16 20.72
N ASP A 83 6.09 2.48 19.67
CA ASP A 83 7.48 2.33 19.26
C ASP A 83 7.70 2.65 17.77
N TYR A 84 8.96 2.76 17.36
CA TYR A 84 9.32 3.12 15.98
C TYR A 84 9.76 1.95 15.09
N VAL A 85 9.85 0.74 15.63
CA VAL A 85 10.30 -0.46 14.89
C VAL A 85 9.12 -1.22 14.31
N LEU A 86 8.11 -1.50 15.15
CA LEU A 86 6.95 -2.31 14.78
C LEU A 86 6.15 -1.76 13.59
N PRO A 87 5.92 -0.44 13.43
CA PRO A 87 5.17 0.06 12.28
C PRO A 87 5.82 -0.30 10.93
N ASN A 88 7.16 -0.26 10.87
CA ASN A 88 7.90 -0.63 9.66
C ASN A 88 7.94 -2.14 9.45
N GLN A 89 8.08 -2.93 10.52
CA GLN A 89 8.02 -4.40 10.43
C GLN A 89 6.64 -4.86 9.94
N SER A 90 5.56 -4.32 10.51
CA SER A 90 4.18 -4.64 10.12
C SER A 90 3.85 -4.21 8.70
N LEU A 91 4.46 -3.13 8.20
CA LEU A 91 4.34 -2.77 6.79
C LEU A 91 5.14 -3.72 5.90
N ALA A 92 6.35 -4.10 6.30
CA ALA A 92 7.22 -4.99 5.53
C ALA A 92 6.66 -6.42 5.43
N ASP A 93 5.94 -6.89 6.45
CA ASP A 93 5.29 -8.22 6.45
C ASP A 93 3.87 -8.23 5.85
N GLY A 94 3.34 -7.06 5.44
CA GLY A 94 2.03 -6.93 4.81
C GLY A 94 0.85 -6.90 5.80
N SER A 95 1.09 -6.74 7.10
CA SER A 95 0.03 -6.58 8.11
C SER A 95 -0.60 -5.19 8.08
N LEU A 96 0.10 -4.21 7.49
CA LEU A 96 -0.35 -2.84 7.20
C LEU A 96 -0.25 -2.54 5.72
N ASP A 97 -1.11 -1.65 5.24
CA ASP A 97 -1.06 -1.12 3.87
C ASP A 97 -0.15 0.12 3.77
N ALA A 98 -0.06 0.88 4.87
CA ALA A 98 0.81 2.04 5.00
C ALA A 98 1.20 2.29 6.46
N ASN A 99 2.17 3.17 6.69
CA ASN A 99 2.40 3.78 7.99
C ASN A 99 2.65 5.28 7.88
N TYR A 100 2.34 5.99 8.97
CA TYR A 100 2.49 7.43 9.07
C TYR A 100 3.03 7.81 10.45
N PHE A 101 4.36 7.97 10.57
CA PHE A 101 5.00 8.26 11.86
C PHE A 101 6.44 8.76 11.75
N GLN A 102 7.13 8.55 10.63
CA GLN A 102 8.58 8.68 10.55
C GLN A 102 9.06 9.75 9.58
N HIS A 103 10.30 10.17 9.78
CA HIS A 103 11.04 11.03 8.86
C HIS A 103 11.91 10.20 7.92
N THR A 104 12.20 10.75 6.73
CA THR A 104 13.00 10.07 5.70
C THR A 104 14.35 9.51 6.19
N PRO A 105 15.14 10.20 7.04
CA PRO A 105 16.40 9.65 7.53
C PRO A 105 16.22 8.34 8.32
N TYR A 106 15.16 8.26 9.15
CA TYR A 106 14.87 7.03 9.88
C TYR A 106 14.44 5.90 8.95
N LEU A 107 13.56 6.16 7.98
CA LEU A 107 13.15 5.18 6.97
C LEU A 107 14.36 4.57 6.25
N ASN A 108 15.29 5.43 5.79
CA ASN A 108 16.49 4.97 5.11
C ASN A 108 17.38 4.09 6.02
N SER A 109 17.54 4.50 7.28
CA SER A 109 18.32 3.74 8.27
C SER A 109 17.66 2.40 8.58
N PHE A 110 16.33 2.38 8.73
CA PHE A 110 15.57 1.15 8.96
C PHE A 110 15.72 0.16 7.80
N ASN A 111 15.54 0.62 6.56
CA ASN A 111 15.71 -0.21 5.38
C ASN A 111 17.12 -0.83 5.31
N ALA A 112 18.14 0.00 5.52
CA ALA A 112 19.54 -0.46 5.49
C ALA A 112 19.84 -1.50 6.58
N ALA A 113 19.29 -1.34 7.78
CA ALA A 113 19.53 -2.23 8.91
C ALA A 113 18.75 -3.55 8.83
N ASN A 114 17.56 -3.55 8.21
CA ASN A 114 16.66 -4.69 8.19
C ASN A 114 16.54 -5.36 6.82
N GLY A 115 17.20 -4.84 5.78
CA GLY A 115 17.12 -5.37 4.43
C GLY A 115 15.73 -5.24 3.80
N THR A 116 14.98 -4.20 4.20
CA THR A 116 13.66 -3.87 3.66
C THR A 116 13.77 -2.80 2.56
N ASP A 117 12.72 -2.67 1.76
CA ASP A 117 12.64 -1.70 0.64
C ASP A 117 11.36 -0.86 0.74
N LEU A 118 11.07 -0.35 1.93
CA LEU A 118 9.95 0.54 2.17
C LEU A 118 10.20 1.91 1.52
N VAL A 119 9.17 2.48 0.90
CA VAL A 119 9.27 3.75 0.17
C VAL A 119 8.37 4.82 0.76
N SER A 120 8.77 6.08 0.63
CA SER A 120 7.94 7.21 1.00
C SER A 120 6.94 7.52 -0.12
N ALA A 121 5.65 7.31 0.13
CA ALA A 121 4.59 7.65 -0.82
C ALA A 121 4.31 9.16 -0.89
N ALA A 122 4.33 9.84 0.27
CA ALA A 122 4.09 11.27 0.37
C ALA A 122 4.77 11.88 1.60
N LYS A 123 4.93 13.21 1.58
CA LYS A 123 5.35 14.02 2.73
C LYS A 123 4.13 14.80 3.21
N ILE A 124 3.70 14.57 4.44
CA ILE A 124 2.43 15.09 4.95
C ILE A 124 2.64 16.38 5.77
N HIS A 125 3.56 16.37 6.75
CA HIS A 125 3.84 17.54 7.58
C HIS A 125 5.33 17.60 7.94
N TYR A 126 5.72 18.70 8.58
CA TYR A 126 7.06 18.96 9.07
C TYR A 126 7.03 19.21 10.57
N GLU A 127 7.89 18.52 11.31
CA GLU A 127 8.06 18.68 12.76
C GLU A 127 9.40 19.33 13.03
N PRO A 128 9.44 20.65 13.32
CA PRO A 128 10.68 21.35 13.58
C PRO A 128 11.25 20.96 14.94
N PHE A 129 12.56 20.80 15.02
CA PHE A 129 13.25 20.64 16.29
C PHE A 129 13.25 21.97 17.05
N GLY A 130 12.88 21.93 18.33
CA GLY A 130 12.90 23.10 19.21
C GLY A 130 13.74 22.85 20.46
N LEU A 131 14.57 23.84 20.82
CA LEU A 131 15.31 23.83 22.08
C LEU A 131 14.54 24.66 23.11
N TYR A 132 14.18 24.05 24.22
CA TYR A 132 13.39 24.69 25.30
C TYR A 132 14.23 24.77 26.58
N GLY A 133 14.16 25.89 27.28
CA GLY A 133 14.77 26.10 28.58
C GLY A 133 13.84 26.89 29.48
N ASN A 134 13.97 26.72 30.78
CA ASN A 134 13.23 27.51 31.77
C ASN A 134 13.96 28.78 32.18
N CYS A 135 15.06 29.15 31.50
CA CYS A 135 15.78 30.41 31.68
C CYS A 135 15.46 31.32 30.53
N LEU A 136 15.04 32.56 30.84
CA LEU A 136 14.88 33.62 29.83
C LEU A 136 16.28 34.00 29.30
N LEU A 137 16.51 33.69 28.02
CA LEU A 137 17.67 34.21 27.30
C LEU A 137 17.37 35.67 26.94
N TYR A 138 18.04 36.58 27.62
CA TYR A 138 18.01 38.02 27.30
C TYR A 138 19.03 38.33 26.20
#